data_09fb54d65ffa39e74412e785816d51f4
#
_entry.id   09fb54d65ffa39e74412e785816d51f4
#
_cell.length_a   1.000
_cell.length_b   1.000
_cell.length_c   1.000
_cell.angle_alpha   90.00
_cell.angle_beta   90.00
_cell.angle_gamma   90.00
#
_symmetry.space_group_name_H-M   'P 1'
#
loop_
_entity.id
_entity.type
_entity.pdbx_description
1 polymer ?
#
loop_
_entity_poly.entity_id
_entity_poly.type
_entity_poly.pdbx_seq_one_letter_code
_entity_poly.pdbx_strand_id
1 'polypeptide(L)'
;MRTRSQKQAKLIGRIITYTILIAAAIVCLFPFIWMISTSFKETSDIYKMPPSLLPANPTLENFIEGWKGADFGMFFQNSAVVTFLATIGTVFSSSVVAYGFARFKSRLSPVLFMILLGTMMLPSQVTLIPQYLLYYKLGMVDTFWPLIIPSWLGGGAFNIFLFIQFFRSLPKELDEAAKIDGANSWQVFTKILLPAVKPVMLAVLVMALVYNWNDFFNPLIYLNSSEKFTIAVGLQFFKGSQGNVQIGQMMAMALVSLTPVLFVFATCQKYFIQGIKMSGLKG
;
A
#
# COMPACT_ATOMS: atom_id res chain seq x y z
N MET A 1 -14.19 -39.09 -25.58
CA MET A 1 -12.98 -39.73 -24.99
C MET A 1 -11.73 -38.96 -25.38
N ARG A 2 -10.95 -38.38 -24.45
CA ARG A 2 -9.67 -37.72 -24.80
C ARG A 2 -8.62 -38.76 -25.11
N THR A 3 -7.98 -38.66 -26.27
CA THR A 3 -6.92 -39.58 -26.69
C THR A 3 -5.73 -39.55 -25.72
N ARG A 4 -4.99 -40.68 -25.63
CA ARG A 4 -3.79 -40.80 -24.72
C ARG A 4 -2.76 -39.69 -24.99
N SER A 5 -2.60 -39.27 -26.26
CA SER A 5 -1.75 -38.16 -26.70
C SER A 5 -2.17 -36.82 -26.11
N GLN A 6 -3.49 -36.49 -26.01
CA GLN A 6 -3.99 -35.24 -25.43
C GLN A 6 -3.79 -35.18 -23.91
N LYS A 7 -3.81 -36.34 -23.24
CA LYS A 7 -3.50 -36.40 -21.79
C LYS A 7 -2.01 -36.16 -21.55
N GLN A 8 -1.14 -36.72 -22.34
CA GLN A 8 0.32 -36.52 -22.25
C GLN A 8 0.72 -35.09 -22.59
N ALA A 9 0.18 -34.47 -23.63
CA ALA A 9 0.43 -33.06 -23.94
C ALA A 9 -0.01 -32.11 -22.82
N LYS A 10 -1.16 -32.38 -22.16
CA LYS A 10 -1.60 -31.62 -21.00
C LYS A 10 -0.71 -31.82 -19.77
N LEU A 11 -0.19 -33.03 -19.55
CA LEU A 11 0.72 -33.29 -18.45
C LEU A 11 2.04 -32.56 -18.65
N ILE A 12 2.63 -32.63 -19.87
CA ILE A 12 3.86 -31.92 -20.21
C ILE A 12 3.65 -30.40 -20.06
N GLY A 13 2.55 -29.84 -20.59
CA GLY A 13 2.23 -28.43 -20.41
C GLY A 13 2.14 -28.00 -18.96
N ARG A 14 1.52 -28.82 -18.08
CA ARG A 14 1.49 -28.56 -16.64
C ARG A 14 2.88 -28.59 -16.00
N ILE A 15 3.70 -29.58 -16.34
CA ILE A 15 5.07 -29.70 -15.81
C ILE A 15 5.86 -28.46 -16.18
N ILE A 16 5.85 -28.04 -17.45
CA ILE A 16 6.54 -26.84 -17.92
C ILE A 16 6.04 -25.60 -17.16
N THR A 17 4.72 -25.43 -17.04
CA THR A 17 4.13 -24.30 -16.32
C THR A 17 4.58 -24.27 -14.84
N TYR A 18 4.50 -25.40 -14.14
CA TYR A 18 4.94 -25.45 -12.74
C TYR A 18 6.45 -25.24 -12.60
N THR A 19 7.26 -25.76 -13.51
CA THR A 19 8.72 -25.53 -13.49
C THR A 19 9.02 -24.03 -13.64
N ILE A 20 8.38 -23.35 -14.58
CA ILE A 20 8.56 -21.91 -14.77
C ILE A 20 8.09 -21.12 -13.53
N LEU A 21 6.92 -21.48 -12.96
CA LEU A 21 6.38 -20.83 -11.77
C LEU A 21 7.28 -21.01 -10.54
N ILE A 22 7.80 -22.23 -10.34
CA ILE A 22 8.71 -22.52 -9.23
C ILE A 22 10.03 -21.77 -9.40
N ALA A 23 10.61 -21.77 -10.61
CA ALA A 23 11.84 -21.04 -10.90
C ALA A 23 11.65 -19.52 -10.65
N ALA A 24 10.55 -18.94 -11.13
CA ALA A 24 10.20 -17.56 -10.87
C ALA A 24 10.01 -17.28 -9.37
N ALA A 25 9.33 -18.18 -8.64
CA ALA A 25 9.14 -18.05 -7.19
C ALA A 25 10.48 -18.07 -6.43
N ILE A 26 11.40 -18.97 -6.79
CA ILE A 26 12.73 -19.03 -6.18
C ILE A 26 13.49 -17.72 -6.38
N VAL A 27 13.51 -17.19 -7.62
CA VAL A 27 14.18 -15.92 -7.92
C VAL A 27 13.56 -14.75 -7.14
N CYS A 28 12.23 -14.69 -7.07
CA CYS A 28 11.53 -13.63 -6.33
C CYS A 28 11.71 -13.75 -4.80
N LEU A 29 11.78 -14.96 -4.26
CA LEU A 29 11.90 -15.20 -2.82
C LEU A 29 13.35 -15.10 -2.32
N PHE A 30 14.34 -15.29 -3.21
CA PHE A 30 15.75 -15.30 -2.83
C PHE A 30 16.19 -14.04 -2.05
N PRO A 31 15.86 -12.80 -2.48
CA PRO A 31 16.22 -11.61 -1.70
C PRO A 31 15.61 -11.61 -0.29
N PHE A 32 14.38 -12.11 -0.13
CA PHE A 32 13.74 -12.20 1.19
C PHE A 32 14.40 -13.26 2.07
N ILE A 33 14.76 -14.42 1.50
CA ILE A 33 15.50 -15.47 2.23
C ILE A 33 16.85 -14.92 2.66
N TRP A 34 17.54 -14.19 1.80
CA TRP A 34 18.80 -13.56 2.11
C TRP A 34 18.68 -12.52 3.24
N MET A 35 17.64 -11.67 3.18
CA MET A 35 17.34 -10.66 4.20
C MET A 35 17.05 -11.32 5.55
N ILE A 36 16.21 -12.38 5.58
CA ILE A 36 15.92 -13.15 6.79
C ILE A 36 17.22 -13.77 7.33
N SER A 37 18.00 -14.43 6.49
CA SER A 37 19.25 -15.04 6.91
C SER A 37 20.21 -14.00 7.50
N THR A 38 20.40 -12.88 6.80
CA THR A 38 21.34 -11.82 7.22
C THR A 38 20.93 -11.15 8.52
N SER A 39 19.64 -11.02 8.79
CA SER A 39 19.13 -10.44 10.04
C SER A 39 19.48 -11.26 11.29
N PHE A 40 19.77 -12.55 11.12
CA PHE A 40 20.20 -13.45 12.21
C PHE A 40 21.71 -13.72 12.25
N LYS A 41 22.52 -13.10 11.37
CA LYS A 41 23.98 -13.29 11.36
C LYS A 41 24.67 -12.34 12.33
N GLU A 42 25.76 -12.82 12.92
CA GLU A 42 26.75 -11.97 13.56
C GLU A 42 27.43 -11.06 12.52
N THR A 43 27.92 -9.88 12.94
CA THR A 43 28.61 -8.93 12.05
C THR A 43 29.80 -9.57 11.33
N SER A 44 30.57 -10.42 12.01
CA SER A 44 31.69 -11.18 11.45
C SER A 44 31.30 -12.13 10.32
N ASP A 45 30.10 -12.73 10.39
CA ASP A 45 29.58 -13.66 9.38
C ASP A 45 28.97 -12.93 8.16
N ILE A 46 28.48 -11.70 8.35
CA ILE A 46 27.95 -10.86 7.27
C ILE A 46 29.03 -10.50 6.25
N TYR A 47 30.25 -10.18 6.71
CA TYR A 47 31.37 -9.74 5.87
C TYR A 47 32.31 -10.88 5.44
N LYS A 48 31.97 -12.12 5.78
CA LYS A 48 32.78 -13.30 5.43
C LYS A 48 32.77 -13.56 3.92
N MET A 49 33.91 -13.95 3.39
CA MET A 49 34.08 -14.36 1.98
C MET A 49 34.54 -15.83 1.90
N PRO A 50 33.84 -16.68 1.12
CA PRO A 50 32.62 -16.41 0.37
C PRO A 50 31.40 -16.22 1.29
N PRO A 51 30.39 -15.45 0.84
CA PRO A 51 29.19 -15.21 1.66
C PRO A 51 28.37 -16.49 1.87
N SER A 52 28.01 -16.78 3.11
CA SER A 52 27.17 -17.94 3.47
C SER A 52 25.68 -17.59 3.31
N LEU A 53 24.86 -18.58 2.90
CA LEU A 53 23.40 -18.38 2.88
C LEU A 53 22.80 -18.51 4.30
N LEU A 54 23.31 -19.41 5.13
CA LEU A 54 22.81 -19.63 6.49
C LEU A 54 23.77 -19.01 7.52
N PRO A 55 23.25 -18.47 8.65
CA PRO A 55 24.09 -17.96 9.73
C PRO A 55 24.86 -19.12 10.38
N ALA A 56 26.16 -18.89 10.67
CA ALA A 56 26.99 -19.86 11.39
C ALA A 56 26.53 -19.99 12.85
N ASN A 57 26.32 -18.83 13.51
CA ASN A 57 25.75 -18.72 14.86
C ASN A 57 24.55 -17.78 14.81
N PRO A 58 23.30 -18.30 14.79
CA PRO A 58 22.13 -17.44 14.76
C PRO A 58 22.00 -16.57 16.01
N THR A 59 21.82 -15.26 15.85
CA THR A 59 21.66 -14.30 16.95
C THR A 59 20.42 -13.42 16.73
N LEU A 60 19.83 -12.92 17.82
CA LEU A 60 18.79 -11.89 17.83
C LEU A 60 19.34 -10.48 18.08
N GLU A 61 20.64 -10.36 18.22
CA GLU A 61 21.30 -9.10 18.57
C GLU A 61 20.95 -7.97 17.58
N ASN A 62 20.94 -8.25 16.28
CA ASN A 62 20.56 -7.28 15.25
C ASN A 62 19.14 -6.73 15.45
N PHE A 63 18.20 -7.53 15.94
CA PHE A 63 16.83 -7.07 16.25
C PHE A 63 16.81 -6.19 17.50
N ILE A 64 17.54 -6.59 18.54
CA ILE A 64 17.58 -5.87 19.83
C ILE A 64 18.30 -4.52 19.65
N GLU A 65 19.47 -4.53 19.05
CA GLU A 65 20.25 -3.32 18.82
C GLU A 65 19.61 -2.41 17.79
N GLY A 66 19.09 -2.95 16.69
CA GLY A 66 18.38 -2.18 15.68
C GLY A 66 17.14 -1.48 16.23
N TRP A 67 16.39 -2.15 17.12
CA TRP A 67 15.23 -1.56 17.77
C TRP A 67 15.60 -0.45 18.74
N LYS A 68 16.65 -0.62 19.54
CA LYS A 68 17.07 0.33 20.58
C LYS A 68 17.96 1.45 20.04
N GLY A 69 18.89 1.13 19.14
CA GLY A 69 19.96 2.03 18.74
C GLY A 69 19.49 3.22 17.89
N ALA A 70 18.39 3.09 17.18
CA ALA A 70 17.84 4.14 16.33
C ALA A 70 16.45 4.61 16.79
N ASP A 71 16.02 4.32 18.03
CA ASP A 71 14.65 4.59 18.50
C ASP A 71 13.57 4.09 17.54
N PHE A 72 13.81 2.90 16.94
CA PHE A 72 13.01 2.37 15.85
C PHE A 72 11.54 2.19 16.22
N GLY A 73 11.26 1.95 17.52
CA GLY A 73 9.90 1.90 18.05
C GLY A 73 9.11 3.18 17.82
N MET A 74 9.77 4.34 17.90
CA MET A 74 9.16 5.64 17.63
C MET A 74 8.86 5.80 16.13
N PHE A 75 9.79 5.44 15.24
CA PHE A 75 9.56 5.46 13.79
C PHE A 75 8.40 4.55 13.39
N PHE A 76 8.30 3.38 14.05
CA PHE A 76 7.20 2.46 13.86
C PHE A 76 5.85 3.07 14.25
N GLN A 77 5.77 3.71 15.42
CA GLN A 77 4.57 4.40 15.89
C GLN A 77 4.18 5.55 14.97
N ASN A 78 5.14 6.39 14.56
CA ASN A 78 4.91 7.49 13.63
C ASN A 78 4.33 6.98 12.29
N SER A 79 4.95 5.95 11.72
CA SER A 79 4.43 5.33 10.49
C SER A 79 3.03 4.74 10.67
N ALA A 80 2.77 4.08 11.80
CA ALA A 80 1.45 3.52 12.09
C ALA A 80 0.38 4.62 12.17
N VAL A 81 0.66 5.72 12.87
CA VAL A 81 -0.28 6.86 13.00
C VAL A 81 -0.54 7.51 11.65
N VAL A 82 0.53 7.87 10.91
CA VAL A 82 0.41 8.52 9.59
C VAL A 82 -0.34 7.62 8.62
N THR A 83 0.08 6.36 8.50
CA THR A 83 -0.54 5.40 7.58
C THR A 83 -2.00 5.14 7.90
N PHE A 84 -2.33 4.95 9.18
CA PHE A 84 -3.71 4.70 9.61
C PHE A 84 -4.62 5.88 9.27
N LEU A 85 -4.23 7.10 9.66
CA LEU A 85 -5.02 8.30 9.41
C LEU A 85 -5.13 8.63 7.92
N ALA A 86 -4.03 8.53 7.16
CA ALA A 86 -4.05 8.75 5.72
C ALA A 86 -4.88 7.70 4.98
N THR A 87 -4.78 6.42 5.36
CA THR A 87 -5.56 5.33 4.73
C THR A 87 -7.06 5.50 4.96
N ILE A 88 -7.49 5.81 6.18
CA ILE A 88 -8.90 6.10 6.47
C ILE A 88 -9.37 7.31 5.67
N GLY A 89 -8.59 8.39 5.66
CA GLY A 89 -8.88 9.58 4.86
C GLY A 89 -9.06 9.26 3.39
N THR A 90 -8.14 8.47 2.81
CA THR A 90 -8.21 8.03 1.41
C THR A 90 -9.51 7.27 1.11
N VAL A 91 -9.82 6.23 1.89
CA VAL A 91 -11.01 5.40 1.66
C VAL A 91 -12.29 6.21 1.82
N PHE A 92 -12.38 6.99 2.89
CA PHE A 92 -13.55 7.80 3.18
C PHE A 92 -13.76 8.87 2.10
N SER A 93 -12.79 9.73 1.86
CA SER A 93 -12.96 10.88 0.96
C SER A 93 -13.14 10.44 -0.49
N SER A 94 -12.37 9.45 -0.98
CA SER A 94 -12.53 8.94 -2.34
C SER A 94 -13.88 8.26 -2.57
N SER A 95 -14.40 7.52 -1.58
CA SER A 95 -15.73 6.89 -1.71
C SER A 95 -16.85 7.92 -1.72
N VAL A 96 -16.79 8.96 -0.89
CA VAL A 96 -17.78 10.05 -0.86
C VAL A 96 -17.79 10.83 -2.19
N VAL A 97 -16.60 11.23 -2.66
CA VAL A 97 -16.49 11.94 -3.95
C VAL A 97 -16.99 11.07 -5.11
N ALA A 98 -16.62 9.80 -5.12
CA ALA A 98 -17.06 8.85 -6.14
C ALA A 98 -18.58 8.63 -6.11
N TYR A 99 -19.20 8.57 -4.94
CA TYR A 99 -20.65 8.50 -4.79
C TYR A 99 -21.32 9.72 -5.46
N GLY A 100 -20.77 10.91 -5.23
CA GLY A 100 -21.21 12.14 -5.89
C GLY A 100 -21.21 12.01 -7.42
N PHE A 101 -20.10 11.58 -8.01
CA PHE A 101 -19.98 11.37 -9.46
C PHE A 101 -20.84 10.24 -10.03
N ALA A 102 -21.08 9.20 -9.25
CA ALA A 102 -21.80 8.02 -9.72
C ALA A 102 -23.32 8.19 -9.70
N ARG A 103 -23.86 8.91 -8.70
CA ARG A 103 -25.30 8.97 -8.43
C ARG A 103 -25.94 10.32 -8.68
N PHE A 104 -25.20 11.42 -8.56
CA PHE A 104 -25.76 12.74 -8.78
C PHE A 104 -25.43 13.25 -10.19
N LYS A 105 -26.47 13.69 -10.91
CA LYS A 105 -26.33 14.29 -12.23
C LYS A 105 -26.15 15.79 -12.09
N SER A 106 -25.07 16.34 -12.64
CA SER A 106 -24.83 17.75 -12.78
C SER A 106 -24.31 18.06 -14.18
N ARG A 107 -24.61 19.23 -14.72
CA ARG A 107 -24.04 19.70 -16.00
C ARG A 107 -22.52 19.82 -15.94
N LEU A 108 -21.95 20.04 -14.76
CA LEU A 108 -20.51 20.16 -14.55
C LEU A 108 -19.82 18.81 -14.32
N SER A 109 -20.56 17.72 -14.00
CA SER A 109 -19.95 16.43 -13.71
C SER A 109 -19.01 15.90 -14.79
N PRO A 110 -19.29 16.01 -16.10
CA PRO A 110 -18.37 15.56 -17.13
C PRO A 110 -17.05 16.35 -17.14
N VAL A 111 -17.14 17.67 -16.97
CA VAL A 111 -15.96 18.56 -16.94
C VAL A 111 -15.10 18.26 -15.71
N LEU A 112 -15.72 18.18 -14.52
CA LEU A 112 -15.03 17.86 -13.27
C LEU A 112 -14.38 16.48 -13.34
N PHE A 113 -15.05 15.50 -13.98
CA PHE A 113 -14.48 14.17 -14.16
C PHE A 113 -13.28 14.18 -15.12
N MET A 114 -13.34 14.95 -16.21
CA MET A 114 -12.17 15.14 -17.09
C MET A 114 -11.00 15.80 -16.36
N ILE A 115 -11.26 16.84 -15.55
CA ILE A 115 -10.23 17.47 -14.71
C ILE A 115 -9.63 16.44 -13.74
N LEU A 116 -10.46 15.66 -13.05
CA LEU A 116 -10.02 14.59 -12.15
C LEU A 116 -9.06 13.62 -12.86
N LEU A 117 -9.43 13.12 -14.04
CA LEU A 117 -8.56 12.23 -14.82
C LEU A 117 -7.30 12.95 -15.30
N GLY A 118 -7.41 14.22 -15.67
CA GLY A 118 -6.26 15.07 -16.07
C GLY A 118 -5.22 15.18 -14.95
N THR A 119 -5.65 15.26 -13.69
CA THR A 119 -4.71 15.31 -12.55
C THR A 119 -3.83 14.07 -12.44
N MET A 120 -4.29 12.89 -12.91
CA MET A 120 -3.48 11.66 -12.91
C MET A 120 -2.30 11.71 -13.89
N MET A 121 -2.36 12.60 -14.89
CA MET A 121 -1.29 12.76 -15.88
C MET A 121 -0.17 13.68 -15.38
N LEU A 122 -0.40 14.42 -14.30
CA LEU A 122 0.60 15.33 -13.72
C LEU A 122 1.57 14.53 -12.86
N PRO A 123 2.88 14.56 -13.17
CA PRO A 123 3.89 13.98 -12.29
C PRO A 123 3.88 14.68 -10.93
N SER A 124 3.90 13.92 -9.85
CA SER A 124 3.91 14.46 -8.47
C SER A 124 5.08 15.42 -8.20
N GLN A 125 6.20 15.23 -8.90
CA GLN A 125 7.39 16.07 -8.80
C GLN A 125 7.12 17.53 -9.22
N VAL A 126 6.21 17.77 -10.17
CA VAL A 126 5.85 19.13 -10.63
C VAL A 126 5.12 19.91 -9.54
N THR A 127 4.31 19.23 -8.74
CA THR A 127 3.51 19.86 -7.68
C THR A 127 4.25 19.98 -6.35
N LEU A 128 5.41 19.33 -6.22
CA LEU A 128 6.17 19.23 -4.98
C LEU A 128 6.55 20.60 -4.38
N ILE A 129 7.20 21.45 -5.18
CA ILE A 129 7.67 22.77 -4.70
C ILE A 129 6.49 23.68 -4.31
N PRO A 130 5.43 23.83 -5.13
CA PRO A 130 4.24 24.57 -4.72
C PRO A 130 3.59 24.03 -3.44
N GLN A 131 3.49 22.71 -3.28
CA GLN A 131 2.92 22.08 -2.08
C GLN A 131 3.80 22.35 -0.86
N TYR A 132 5.12 22.21 -0.98
CA TYR A 132 6.04 22.53 0.11
C TYR A 132 5.90 23.97 0.57
N LEU A 133 5.88 24.93 -0.34
CA LEU A 133 5.72 26.34 -0.02
C LEU A 133 4.37 26.64 0.65
N LEU A 134 3.30 25.96 0.24
CA LEU A 134 1.99 26.07 0.87
C LEU A 134 2.06 25.58 2.32
N TYR A 135 2.58 24.37 2.56
CA TYR A 135 2.69 23.82 3.92
C TYR A 135 3.66 24.62 4.80
N TYR A 136 4.73 25.15 4.21
CA TYR A 136 5.64 26.05 4.92
C TYR A 136 4.93 27.32 5.40
N LYS A 137 4.16 27.99 4.51
CA LYS A 137 3.39 29.18 4.87
C LYS A 137 2.30 28.91 5.92
N LEU A 138 1.76 27.71 5.94
CA LEU A 138 0.76 27.27 6.91
C LEU A 138 1.38 26.79 8.23
N GLY A 139 2.72 26.80 8.38
CA GLY A 139 3.41 26.30 9.57
C GLY A 139 3.27 24.78 9.79
N MET A 140 3.03 24.03 8.72
CA MET A 140 2.80 22.59 8.80
C MET A 140 4.06 21.74 8.53
N VAL A 141 5.14 22.34 8.04
CA VAL A 141 6.44 21.65 7.88
C VAL A 141 6.91 21.17 9.24
N ASP A 142 7.56 20.02 9.27
CA ASP A 142 7.95 19.30 10.47
C ASP A 142 6.76 18.86 11.35
N THR A 143 5.63 18.54 10.71
CA THR A 143 4.45 17.89 11.34
C THR A 143 3.93 16.78 10.44
N PHE A 144 3.03 15.92 10.94
CA PHE A 144 2.41 14.86 10.13
C PHE A 144 1.30 15.36 9.19
N TRP A 145 0.85 16.60 9.32
CA TRP A 145 -0.27 17.13 8.54
C TRP A 145 -0.05 17.09 7.02
N PRO A 146 1.14 17.43 6.46
CA PRO A 146 1.39 17.30 5.02
C PRO A 146 1.25 15.87 4.49
N LEU A 147 1.45 14.86 5.34
CA LEU A 147 1.35 13.45 4.98
C LEU A 147 -0.10 12.93 5.10
N ILE A 148 -0.94 13.57 5.91
CA ILE A 148 -2.30 13.12 6.25
C ILE A 148 -3.37 13.88 5.46
N ILE A 149 -3.31 15.22 5.44
CA ILE A 149 -4.34 16.08 4.85
C ILE A 149 -4.69 15.75 3.40
N PRO A 150 -3.73 15.53 2.48
CA PRO A 150 -4.06 15.22 1.08
C PRO A 150 -4.98 14.02 0.92
N SER A 151 -4.86 13.03 1.82
CA SER A 151 -5.70 11.84 1.81
C SER A 151 -7.16 12.12 2.17
N TRP A 152 -7.43 13.15 2.97
CA TRP A 152 -8.77 13.58 3.36
C TRP A 152 -9.41 14.54 2.36
N LEU A 153 -8.62 15.16 1.48
CA LEU A 153 -9.08 16.09 0.45
C LEU A 153 -9.29 15.41 -0.92
N GLY A 154 -9.96 14.26 -0.92
CA GLY A 154 -10.32 13.52 -2.12
C GLY A 154 -9.67 12.13 -2.24
N GLY A 155 -8.61 11.81 -1.49
CA GLY A 155 -8.02 10.46 -1.42
C GLY A 155 -7.35 9.97 -2.71
N GLY A 156 -7.08 10.85 -3.68
CA GLY A 156 -6.41 10.54 -4.94
C GLY A 156 -7.35 10.13 -6.08
N ALA A 157 -7.07 10.68 -7.28
CA ALA A 157 -7.93 10.53 -8.45
C ALA A 157 -8.15 9.07 -8.88
N PHE A 158 -7.12 8.22 -8.75
CA PHE A 158 -7.21 6.79 -9.08
C PHE A 158 -8.22 6.06 -8.16
N ASN A 159 -8.18 6.33 -6.86
CA ASN A 159 -9.09 5.71 -5.90
C ASN A 159 -10.54 6.16 -6.13
N ILE A 160 -10.74 7.45 -6.41
CA ILE A 160 -12.05 8.00 -6.80
C ILE A 160 -12.55 7.29 -8.07
N PHE A 161 -11.72 7.19 -9.09
CA PHE A 161 -12.07 6.50 -10.35
C PHE A 161 -12.50 5.05 -10.11
N LEU A 162 -11.74 4.29 -9.30
CA LEU A 162 -12.09 2.91 -8.96
C LEU A 162 -13.48 2.85 -8.30
N PHE A 163 -13.75 3.65 -7.28
CA PHE A 163 -15.04 3.66 -6.63
C PHE A 163 -16.18 4.06 -7.58
N ILE A 164 -15.95 5.05 -8.49
CA ILE A 164 -16.95 5.43 -9.51
C ILE A 164 -17.34 4.23 -10.37
N GLN A 165 -16.37 3.45 -10.86
CA GLN A 165 -16.63 2.29 -11.70
C GLN A 165 -17.50 1.25 -10.96
N PHE A 166 -17.19 0.98 -9.70
CA PHE A 166 -17.96 0.03 -8.91
C PHE A 166 -19.35 0.57 -8.55
N PHE A 167 -19.49 1.81 -8.13
CA PHE A 167 -20.81 2.39 -7.87
C PHE A 167 -21.70 2.42 -9.12
N ARG A 168 -21.11 2.71 -10.30
CA ARG A 168 -21.86 2.68 -11.57
C ARG A 168 -22.28 1.28 -12.00
N SER A 169 -21.58 0.23 -11.56
CA SER A 169 -21.96 -1.16 -11.86
C SER A 169 -23.15 -1.66 -11.03
N LEU A 170 -23.50 -0.98 -9.93
CA LEU A 170 -24.64 -1.32 -9.11
C LEU A 170 -25.95 -0.81 -9.73
N PRO A 171 -27.03 -1.61 -9.74
CA PRO A 171 -28.35 -1.19 -10.21
C PRO A 171 -28.85 0.07 -9.47
N LYS A 172 -29.50 0.98 -10.19
CA LYS A 172 -30.06 2.20 -9.59
C LYS A 172 -31.33 1.92 -8.78
N GLU A 173 -32.00 0.83 -9.06
CA GLU A 173 -33.19 0.34 -8.37
C GLU A 173 -32.91 0.16 -6.86
N LEU A 174 -31.68 -0.10 -6.45
CA LEU A 174 -31.27 -0.14 -5.03
C LEU A 174 -31.44 1.22 -4.36
N ASP A 175 -31.06 2.29 -5.06
CA ASP A 175 -31.15 3.66 -4.54
C ASP A 175 -32.63 4.10 -4.49
N GLU A 176 -33.43 3.72 -5.50
CA GLU A 176 -34.85 4.06 -5.63
C GLU A 176 -35.69 3.34 -4.57
N ALA A 177 -35.48 2.04 -4.38
CA ALA A 177 -36.12 1.26 -3.32
C ALA A 177 -35.87 1.86 -1.93
N ALA A 178 -34.63 2.17 -1.65
CA ALA A 178 -34.25 2.77 -0.36
C ALA A 178 -34.88 4.14 -0.13
N LYS A 179 -35.05 4.95 -1.18
CA LYS A 179 -35.73 6.25 -1.08
C LYS A 179 -37.22 6.09 -0.84
N ILE A 180 -37.86 5.07 -1.43
CA ILE A 180 -39.29 4.73 -1.16
C ILE A 180 -39.43 4.36 0.33
N ASP A 181 -38.43 3.65 0.91
CA ASP A 181 -38.38 3.30 2.34
C ASP A 181 -38.00 4.50 3.24
N GLY A 182 -37.90 5.71 2.69
CA GLY A 182 -37.63 6.94 3.43
C GLY A 182 -36.13 7.20 3.75
N ALA A 183 -35.19 6.45 3.14
CA ALA A 183 -33.77 6.69 3.35
C ALA A 183 -33.32 7.98 2.66
N ASN A 184 -32.55 8.80 3.39
CA ASN A 184 -31.84 9.94 2.80
C ASN A 184 -30.58 9.50 2.04
N SER A 185 -30.00 10.39 1.24
CA SER A 185 -28.84 10.08 0.39
C SER A 185 -27.62 9.57 1.18
N TRP A 186 -27.41 10.05 2.41
CA TRP A 186 -26.33 9.57 3.27
C TRP A 186 -26.59 8.14 3.78
N GLN A 187 -27.82 7.82 4.09
CA GLN A 187 -28.22 6.46 4.48
C GLN A 187 -28.11 5.49 3.30
N VAL A 188 -28.51 5.90 2.09
CA VAL A 188 -28.30 5.11 0.86
C VAL A 188 -26.81 4.83 0.68
N PHE A 189 -25.95 5.86 0.78
CA PHE A 189 -24.50 5.71 0.66
C PHE A 189 -23.94 4.74 1.70
N THR A 190 -24.20 5.00 2.99
CA THR A 190 -23.51 4.28 4.09
C THR A 190 -24.09 2.89 4.37
N LYS A 191 -25.41 2.70 4.22
CA LYS A 191 -26.10 1.45 4.60
C LYS A 191 -26.30 0.49 3.43
N ILE A 192 -26.27 0.97 2.19
CA ILE A 192 -26.59 0.16 1.00
C ILE A 192 -25.40 0.09 0.05
N LEU A 193 -24.95 1.23 -0.48
CA LEU A 193 -23.96 1.22 -1.54
C LEU A 193 -22.56 0.90 -1.04
N LEU A 194 -22.13 1.49 0.06
CA LEU A 194 -20.78 1.26 0.62
C LEU A 194 -20.56 -0.21 1.04
N PRO A 195 -21.50 -0.89 1.72
CA PRO A 195 -21.41 -2.32 1.96
C PRO A 195 -21.42 -3.18 0.68
N ALA A 196 -22.18 -2.77 -0.34
CA ALA A 196 -22.25 -3.49 -1.62
C ALA A 196 -20.92 -3.44 -2.40
N VAL A 197 -20.14 -2.36 -2.23
CA VAL A 197 -18.80 -2.22 -2.85
C VAL A 197 -17.65 -2.58 -1.91
N LYS A 198 -17.91 -3.33 -0.85
CA LYS A 198 -16.88 -3.78 0.11
C LYS A 198 -15.61 -4.36 -0.54
N PRO A 199 -15.67 -5.15 -1.64
CA PRO A 199 -14.47 -5.65 -2.29
C PRO A 199 -13.54 -4.54 -2.79
N VAL A 200 -14.06 -3.52 -3.47
CA VAL A 200 -13.23 -2.38 -3.93
C VAL A 200 -12.78 -1.51 -2.78
N MET A 201 -13.61 -1.33 -1.75
CA MET A 201 -13.24 -0.59 -0.56
C MET A 201 -12.02 -1.22 0.13
N LEU A 202 -11.99 -2.54 0.26
CA LEU A 202 -10.84 -3.27 0.81
C LEU A 202 -9.62 -3.20 -0.12
N ALA A 203 -9.82 -3.22 -1.45
CA ALA A 203 -8.73 -3.04 -2.39
C ALA A 203 -8.09 -1.66 -2.24
N VAL A 204 -8.88 -0.58 -2.21
CA VAL A 204 -8.39 0.79 -1.99
C VAL A 204 -7.72 0.92 -0.62
N LEU A 205 -8.28 0.31 0.44
CA LEU A 205 -7.70 0.31 1.77
C LEU A 205 -6.28 -0.28 1.76
N VAL A 206 -6.10 -1.47 1.17
CA VAL A 206 -4.78 -2.12 1.13
C VAL A 206 -3.80 -1.34 0.26
N MET A 207 -4.24 -0.83 -0.90
CA MET A 207 -3.39 -0.01 -1.77
C MET A 207 -2.94 1.27 -1.08
N ALA A 208 -3.85 1.98 -0.40
CA ALA A 208 -3.54 3.18 0.35
C ALA A 208 -2.62 2.89 1.55
N LEU A 209 -2.85 1.78 2.26
CA LEU A 209 -2.00 1.36 3.37
C LEU A 209 -0.59 1.08 2.90
N VAL A 210 -0.42 0.27 1.85
CA VAL A 210 0.90 -0.06 1.30
C VAL A 210 1.61 1.19 0.79
N TYR A 211 0.89 2.09 0.12
CA TYR A 211 1.43 3.35 -0.37
C TYR A 211 1.96 4.23 0.77
N ASN A 212 1.12 4.51 1.79
CA ASN A 212 1.50 5.38 2.90
C ASN A 212 2.57 4.77 3.81
N TRP A 213 2.51 3.43 4.03
CA TRP A 213 3.51 2.73 4.86
C TRP A 213 4.91 2.77 4.26
N ASN A 214 5.01 2.63 2.94
CA ASN A 214 6.29 2.63 2.22
C ASN A 214 6.73 4.02 1.75
N ASP A 215 5.97 5.07 2.05
CA ASP A 215 6.31 6.42 1.61
C ASP A 215 7.59 6.90 2.31
N PHE A 216 8.61 7.06 1.52
CA PHE A 216 9.91 7.57 1.94
C PHE A 216 10.08 9.05 1.56
N PHE A 217 9.57 9.42 0.37
CA PHE A 217 9.93 10.68 -0.25
C PHE A 217 9.23 11.87 0.43
N ASN A 218 7.91 11.77 0.70
CA ASN A 218 7.20 12.85 1.37
C ASN A 218 7.67 13.06 2.81
N PRO A 219 7.80 12.02 3.67
CA PRO A 219 8.39 12.18 4.99
C PRO A 219 9.78 12.80 4.98
N LEU A 220 10.64 12.43 4.03
CA LEU A 220 11.99 13.00 3.89
C LEU A 220 11.99 14.51 3.62
N ILE A 221 10.96 15.00 2.90
CA ILE A 221 10.84 16.42 2.53
C ILE A 221 10.17 17.24 3.62
N TYR A 222 9.13 16.69 4.27
CA TYR A 222 8.30 17.46 5.20
C TYR A 222 8.72 17.33 6.65
N LEU A 223 9.49 16.30 7.04
CA LEU A 223 9.90 16.07 8.42
C LEU A 223 11.40 16.40 8.60
N ASN A 224 11.72 17.21 9.60
CA ASN A 224 13.09 17.64 9.90
C ASN A 224 13.59 17.07 11.23
N SER A 225 12.70 16.90 12.20
CA SER A 225 13.04 16.37 13.54
C SER A 225 13.09 14.84 13.52
N SER A 226 14.15 14.25 14.06
CA SER A 226 14.34 12.79 14.11
C SER A 226 13.20 12.07 14.83
N GLU A 227 12.61 12.71 15.85
CA GLU A 227 11.50 12.17 16.63
C GLU A 227 10.21 11.98 15.81
N LYS A 228 10.14 12.62 14.64
CA LYS A 228 8.99 12.55 13.73
C LYS A 228 9.21 11.65 12.53
N PHE A 229 10.41 11.11 12.36
CA PHE A 229 10.69 10.28 11.19
C PHE A 229 9.81 9.03 11.16
N THR A 230 9.43 8.65 9.92
CA THR A 230 8.75 7.39 9.63
C THR A 230 9.75 6.26 9.46
N ILE A 231 9.29 5.01 9.48
CA ILE A 231 10.13 3.82 9.28
C ILE A 231 11.00 3.94 8.01
N ALA A 232 10.40 4.36 6.90
CA ALA A 232 11.10 4.43 5.62
C ALA A 232 12.30 5.41 5.67
N VAL A 233 12.16 6.53 6.37
CA VAL A 233 13.25 7.47 6.63
C VAL A 233 14.19 6.91 7.69
N GLY A 234 13.66 6.35 8.79
CA GLY A 234 14.44 5.79 9.88
C GLY A 234 15.40 4.67 9.46
N LEU A 235 15.01 3.85 8.46
CA LEU A 235 15.91 2.81 7.92
C LEU A 235 17.20 3.38 7.30
N GLN A 236 17.24 4.66 6.92
CA GLN A 236 18.46 5.28 6.41
C GLN A 236 19.53 5.49 7.48
N PHE A 237 19.16 5.57 8.77
CA PHE A 237 20.12 5.71 9.87
C PHE A 237 21.10 4.54 9.94
N PHE A 238 20.66 3.33 9.57
CA PHE A 238 21.53 2.15 9.56
C PHE A 238 22.58 2.16 8.44
N LYS A 239 22.53 3.11 7.50
CA LYS A 239 23.57 3.26 6.48
C LYS A 239 24.85 3.91 7.01
N GLY A 240 24.80 4.51 8.23
CA GLY A 240 25.93 5.16 8.87
C GLY A 240 26.43 6.40 8.13
N SER A 241 26.99 7.34 8.88
CA SER A 241 27.50 8.62 8.31
C SER A 241 28.92 8.51 7.71
N GLN A 242 29.64 7.40 7.91
CA GLN A 242 31.04 7.22 7.49
C GLN A 242 31.32 5.84 6.85
N GLY A 243 30.31 5.26 6.17
CA GLY A 243 30.50 3.98 5.48
C GLY A 243 30.44 2.75 6.39
N ASN A 244 30.23 2.91 7.69
CA ASN A 244 30.00 1.80 8.61
C ASN A 244 28.52 1.37 8.57
N VAL A 245 28.14 0.64 7.52
CA VAL A 245 26.76 0.19 7.31
C VAL A 245 26.44 -0.96 8.26
N GLN A 246 25.46 -0.75 9.13
CA GLN A 246 24.96 -1.79 10.05
C GLN A 246 23.99 -2.73 9.32
N ILE A 247 24.52 -3.54 8.38
CA ILE A 247 23.72 -4.37 7.47
C ILE A 247 22.78 -5.31 8.24
N GLY A 248 23.28 -5.98 9.29
CA GLY A 248 22.47 -6.90 10.09
C GLY A 248 21.27 -6.24 10.72
N GLN A 249 21.46 -5.09 11.39
CA GLN A 249 20.40 -4.32 12.02
C GLN A 249 19.43 -3.74 10.97
N MET A 250 19.95 -3.23 9.85
CA MET A 250 19.13 -2.74 8.75
C MET A 250 18.21 -3.85 8.19
N MET A 251 18.74 -5.06 7.98
CA MET A 251 17.94 -6.21 7.51
C MET A 251 16.90 -6.66 8.54
N ALA A 252 17.28 -6.67 9.83
CA ALA A 252 16.36 -6.99 10.91
C ALA A 252 15.19 -5.98 10.99
N MET A 253 15.49 -4.68 10.95
CA MET A 253 14.47 -3.62 11.00
C MET A 253 13.63 -3.57 9.72
N ALA A 254 14.20 -3.87 8.56
CA ALA A 254 13.44 -4.04 7.32
C ALA A 254 12.42 -5.20 7.41
N LEU A 255 12.80 -6.33 8.02
CA LEU A 255 11.86 -7.44 8.27
C LEU A 255 10.73 -7.04 9.21
N VAL A 256 11.03 -6.34 10.31
CA VAL A 256 10.02 -5.82 11.23
C VAL A 256 9.06 -4.89 10.47
N SER A 257 9.60 -4.01 9.61
CA SER A 257 8.82 -3.07 8.79
C SER A 257 7.88 -3.75 7.81
N LEU A 258 8.21 -4.94 7.30
CA LEU A 258 7.34 -5.69 6.39
C LEU A 258 6.15 -6.35 7.10
N THR A 259 6.26 -6.62 8.40
CA THR A 259 5.26 -7.39 9.15
C THR A 259 3.83 -6.84 9.05
N PRO A 260 3.56 -5.53 9.23
CA PRO A 260 2.20 -5.00 9.13
C PRO A 260 1.61 -5.15 7.72
N VAL A 261 2.43 -4.93 6.68
CA VAL A 261 2.00 -5.04 5.28
C VAL A 261 1.66 -6.49 4.95
N LEU A 262 2.50 -7.44 5.35
CA LEU A 262 2.26 -8.87 5.16
C LEU A 262 1.00 -9.34 5.91
N PHE A 263 0.80 -8.86 7.13
CA PHE A 263 -0.40 -9.18 7.91
C PHE A 263 -1.68 -8.70 7.23
N VAL A 264 -1.70 -7.44 6.78
CA VAL A 264 -2.85 -6.87 6.06
C VAL A 264 -3.08 -7.60 4.74
N PHE A 265 -2.02 -7.89 3.99
CA PHE A 265 -2.13 -8.65 2.74
C PHE A 265 -2.70 -10.05 2.99
N ALA A 266 -2.19 -10.81 3.96
CA ALA A 266 -2.66 -12.15 4.29
C ALA A 266 -4.14 -12.19 4.69
N THR A 267 -4.62 -11.16 5.40
CA THR A 267 -6.03 -11.06 5.82
C THR A 267 -6.96 -10.62 4.69
N CYS A 268 -6.48 -9.77 3.78
CA CYS A 268 -7.29 -9.16 2.73
C CYS A 268 -7.20 -9.88 1.37
N GLN A 269 -6.23 -10.78 1.14
CA GLN A 269 -5.97 -11.42 -0.17
C GLN A 269 -7.20 -12.12 -0.77
N LYS A 270 -8.06 -12.73 0.06
CA LYS A 270 -9.29 -13.38 -0.42
C LYS A 270 -10.27 -12.43 -1.13
N TYR A 271 -10.29 -11.16 -0.74
CA TYR A 271 -11.16 -10.15 -1.35
C TYR A 271 -10.61 -9.64 -2.68
N PHE A 272 -9.27 -9.59 -2.85
CA PHE A 272 -8.64 -9.30 -4.13
C PHE A 272 -8.98 -10.33 -5.20
N ILE A 273 -8.91 -11.61 -4.84
CA ILE A 273 -9.20 -12.72 -5.78
C ILE A 273 -10.67 -12.68 -6.22
N GLN A 274 -11.60 -12.30 -5.33
CA GLN A 274 -13.01 -12.16 -5.66
C GLN A 274 -13.28 -10.95 -6.57
N GLY A 275 -12.62 -9.81 -6.33
CA GLY A 275 -12.75 -8.61 -7.17
C GLY A 275 -12.30 -8.83 -8.61
N ILE A 276 -11.18 -9.54 -8.81
CA ILE A 276 -10.66 -9.88 -10.15
C ILE A 276 -11.62 -10.83 -10.88
N LYS A 277 -12.22 -11.81 -10.20
CA LYS A 277 -13.19 -12.72 -10.81
C LYS A 277 -14.44 -12.01 -11.31
N MET A 278 -14.91 -10.97 -10.62
CA MET A 278 -16.09 -10.21 -11.05
C MET A 278 -15.83 -9.32 -12.27
N SER A 279 -14.61 -8.84 -12.47
CA SER A 279 -14.21 -8.10 -13.67
C SER A 279 -13.95 -9.00 -14.87
N GLY A 280 -13.57 -10.25 -14.65
CA GLY A 280 -13.26 -11.24 -15.71
C GLY A 280 -14.47 -12.00 -16.28
N LEU A 281 -15.65 -11.87 -15.71
CA LEU A 281 -16.88 -12.56 -16.18
C LEU A 281 -17.68 -11.76 -17.24
N LYS A 282 -17.14 -10.66 -17.76
CA LYS A 282 -17.70 -9.86 -18.85
C LYS A 282 -16.93 -10.04 -20.16
N GLY A 283 -16.31 -11.21 -20.37
CA GLY A 283 -15.70 -11.63 -21.64
C GLY A 283 -16.29 -12.93 -22.11
#